data_1a279126d0bd5859ac819d1a37468852
#
_entry.id   1a279126d0bd5859ac819d1a37468852
#
_cell.length_a   1.000
_cell.length_b   1.000
_cell.length_c   1.000
_cell.angle_alpha   90.00
_cell.angle_beta   90.00
_cell.angle_gamma   90.00
#
_symmetry.space_group_name_H-M   'P 1'
#
loop_
_entity.id
_entity.type
_entity.pdbx_description
1 polymer ?
#
loop_
_entity_poly.entity_id
_entity_poly.type
_entity_poly.pdbx_seq_one_letter_code
_entity_poly.pdbx_strand_id
1 'polypeptide(L)'
;MSSEKSKQPQIDHAEDNAFFPSEYSLGEFTSPVSDLSDADYPCRHNGGKKILVIAADERYLKTDTGALFSTGNHPVETLVPLYHLQAAGFEFDVATVSGQMAKFEYWAMPRQDPRIMPFFREYQSKFQSPEKLSDVVKGLSGDSDYAAVFIPGGHGALIGLPESDAVADTLRWAIHHDRFVISLCHGPAAFLSLRNGENPLNGYSICAFPDATDKQTPEMGYMPGHLTWYFGEELKAMGMTIINDDIDGSVNKDRYLLTGDSPFAANALGQLAAKELLAVYG
;
A
#
# COMPACT_ATOMS: atom_id res chain seq x y z
N MET A 1 -13.72 13.97 -33.59
CA MET A 1 -14.54 13.99 -32.36
C MET A 1 -14.02 12.88 -31.48
N SER A 2 -13.32 13.17 -30.40
CA SER A 2 -12.99 12.15 -29.40
C SER A 2 -14.31 11.75 -28.76
N SER A 3 -14.70 10.48 -28.89
CA SER A 3 -15.84 9.95 -28.14
C SER A 3 -15.53 10.13 -26.66
N GLU A 4 -16.44 10.75 -25.94
CA GLU A 4 -16.35 10.88 -24.50
C GLU A 4 -16.29 9.47 -23.90
N LYS A 5 -15.25 9.17 -23.11
CA LYS A 5 -15.06 7.86 -22.51
C LYS A 5 -16.19 7.58 -21.50
N SER A 6 -16.67 6.36 -21.48
CA SER A 6 -17.72 5.93 -20.54
C SER A 6 -17.22 6.00 -19.08
N LYS A 7 -18.06 6.52 -18.21
CA LYS A 7 -17.88 6.46 -16.74
C LYS A 7 -18.53 5.22 -16.10
N GLN A 8 -19.12 4.33 -16.91
CA GLN A 8 -19.68 3.10 -16.38
C GLN A 8 -18.56 2.11 -16.05
N PRO A 9 -18.49 1.57 -14.81
CA PRO A 9 -17.55 0.53 -14.46
C PRO A 9 -17.64 -0.69 -15.40
N GLN A 10 -16.50 -1.29 -15.71
CA GLN A 10 -16.40 -2.41 -16.62
C GLN A 10 -16.62 -3.75 -15.88
N ILE A 11 -17.33 -4.68 -16.49
CA ILE A 11 -17.60 -5.99 -15.89
C ILE A 11 -16.29 -6.78 -15.74
N ASP A 12 -16.04 -7.30 -14.54
CA ASP A 12 -15.04 -8.33 -14.30
C ASP A 12 -15.72 -9.71 -14.46
N HIS A 13 -15.43 -10.37 -15.57
CA HIS A 13 -16.04 -11.67 -15.92
C HIS A 13 -15.52 -12.84 -15.06
N ALA A 14 -14.59 -12.61 -14.14
CA ALA A 14 -14.05 -13.65 -13.27
C ALA A 14 -14.94 -13.92 -12.05
N GLU A 15 -15.88 -13.00 -11.72
CA GLU A 15 -16.79 -13.14 -10.60
C GLU A 15 -18.14 -12.47 -10.92
N ASP A 16 -19.23 -12.97 -10.32
CA ASP A 16 -20.55 -12.39 -10.47
C ASP A 16 -20.66 -11.02 -9.80
N ASN A 17 -21.35 -10.10 -10.48
CA ASN A 17 -21.55 -8.73 -9.98
C ASN A 17 -20.25 -7.99 -9.62
N ALA A 18 -19.14 -8.28 -10.32
CA ALA A 18 -17.83 -7.68 -10.09
C ALA A 18 -17.45 -6.71 -11.22
N PHE A 19 -16.69 -5.65 -10.87
CA PHE A 19 -16.39 -4.57 -11.78
C PHE A 19 -14.96 -4.03 -11.60
N PHE A 20 -14.35 -3.65 -12.72
CA PHE A 20 -13.17 -2.79 -12.81
C PHE A 20 -13.57 -1.33 -12.97
N PRO A 21 -12.62 -0.38 -12.79
CA PRO A 21 -12.87 1.01 -13.14
C PRO A 21 -13.30 1.18 -14.59
N SER A 22 -14.04 2.27 -14.84
CA SER A 22 -14.49 2.66 -16.18
C SER A 22 -13.32 3.04 -17.10
N GLU A 23 -13.58 3.09 -18.42
CA GLU A 23 -12.59 3.59 -19.40
C GLU A 23 -12.17 5.04 -19.11
N TYR A 24 -13.11 5.86 -18.64
CA TYR A 24 -12.81 7.22 -18.20
C TYR A 24 -11.81 7.21 -17.03
N SER A 25 -12.13 6.50 -15.95
CA SER A 25 -11.27 6.45 -14.77
C SER A 25 -9.88 5.87 -15.06
N LEU A 26 -9.81 4.80 -15.86
CA LEU A 26 -8.51 4.25 -16.26
C LEU A 26 -7.68 5.27 -17.05
N GLY A 27 -8.32 6.09 -17.87
CA GLY A 27 -7.62 7.11 -18.65
C GLY A 27 -7.14 8.29 -17.83
N GLU A 28 -7.85 8.66 -16.75
CA GLU A 28 -7.55 9.83 -15.93
C GLU A 28 -6.64 9.49 -14.74
N PHE A 29 -6.80 8.29 -14.15
CA PHE A 29 -6.17 7.96 -12.85
C PHE A 29 -5.12 6.86 -12.94
N THR A 30 -4.80 6.36 -14.14
CA THR A 30 -3.68 5.41 -14.34
C THR A 30 -2.73 5.91 -15.41
N SER A 31 -1.47 5.52 -15.30
CA SER A 31 -0.44 5.85 -16.27
C SER A 31 0.25 4.60 -16.79
N PRO A 32 0.61 4.53 -18.08
CA PRO A 32 1.38 3.42 -18.63
C PRO A 32 2.83 3.38 -18.12
N VAL A 33 3.33 4.46 -17.52
CA VAL A 33 4.65 4.59 -16.90
C VAL A 33 4.51 5.22 -15.52
N SER A 34 5.41 4.85 -14.60
CA SER A 34 5.49 5.48 -13.28
C SER A 34 6.29 6.79 -13.33
N ASP A 35 6.26 7.53 -12.22
CA ASP A 35 7.08 8.72 -11.98
C ASP A 35 8.44 8.39 -11.35
N LEU A 36 8.83 7.12 -11.30
CA LEU A 36 10.10 6.67 -10.72
C LEU A 36 11.28 7.52 -11.22
N SER A 37 12.00 8.13 -10.31
CA SER A 37 13.16 8.98 -10.59
C SER A 37 14.20 8.88 -9.47
N ASP A 38 15.43 9.30 -9.75
CA ASP A 38 16.50 9.49 -8.76
C ASP A 38 16.70 8.30 -7.78
N ALA A 39 16.62 7.08 -8.30
CA ALA A 39 16.82 5.84 -7.55
C ALA A 39 18.29 5.36 -7.56
N ASP A 40 19.23 6.31 -7.56
CA ASP A 40 20.67 6.04 -7.46
C ASP A 40 21.17 6.43 -6.06
N TYR A 41 21.68 5.45 -5.34
CA TYR A 41 22.15 5.61 -3.96
C TYR A 41 23.65 5.32 -3.90
N PRO A 42 24.52 6.35 -3.73
CA PRO A 42 25.98 6.18 -3.70
C PRO A 42 26.45 5.34 -2.51
N CYS A 43 25.70 5.38 -1.39
CA CYS A 43 25.90 4.49 -0.25
C CYS A 43 24.76 3.48 -0.24
N ARG A 44 25.07 2.19 -0.18
CA ARG A 44 24.10 1.11 -0.17
C ARG A 44 24.23 0.30 1.10
N HIS A 45 23.10 -0.14 1.64
CA HIS A 45 23.09 -1.11 2.71
C HIS A 45 23.69 -2.46 2.23
N ASN A 46 24.53 -3.07 3.07
CA ASN A 46 25.14 -4.38 2.81
C ASN A 46 25.11 -5.30 4.05
N GLY A 47 24.37 -4.89 5.08
CA GLY A 47 24.32 -5.56 6.40
C GLY A 47 23.27 -6.65 6.55
N GLY A 48 22.57 -7.05 5.47
CA GLY A 48 21.56 -8.12 5.52
C GLY A 48 20.21 -7.73 6.10
N LYS A 49 19.96 -6.45 6.41
CA LYS A 49 18.64 -5.99 6.84
C LYS A 49 17.65 -6.00 5.66
N LYS A 50 16.40 -6.35 5.96
CA LYS A 50 15.33 -6.55 4.98
C LYS A 50 14.11 -5.69 5.29
N ILE A 51 13.19 -5.65 4.34
CA ILE A 51 11.86 -5.05 4.48
C ILE A 51 10.83 -6.18 4.52
N LEU A 52 9.94 -6.18 5.50
CA LEU A 52 8.76 -7.04 5.52
C LEU A 52 7.61 -6.33 4.80
N VAL A 53 7.22 -6.81 3.63
CA VAL A 53 6.07 -6.30 2.89
C VAL A 53 4.82 -7.05 3.33
N ILE A 54 3.81 -6.35 3.83
CA ILE A 54 2.49 -6.92 4.11
C ILE A 54 1.56 -6.52 2.97
N ALA A 55 1.28 -7.47 2.08
CA ALA A 55 0.44 -7.24 0.91
C ALA A 55 -0.98 -7.80 1.11
N ALA A 56 -1.97 -7.15 0.49
CA ALA A 56 -3.33 -7.65 0.43
C ALA A 56 -3.43 -8.88 -0.48
N ASP A 57 -4.17 -9.90 -0.04
CA ASP A 57 -4.42 -11.15 -0.74
C ASP A 57 -5.89 -11.36 -1.15
N GLU A 58 -6.74 -10.37 -0.86
CA GLU A 58 -8.13 -10.34 -1.30
C GLU A 58 -8.31 -9.50 -2.57
N ARG A 59 -9.26 -9.94 -3.41
CA ARG A 59 -9.54 -9.34 -4.72
C ARG A 59 -10.75 -8.43 -4.72
N TYR A 60 -11.77 -8.75 -3.96
CA TYR A 60 -13.09 -8.16 -4.14
C TYR A 60 -13.53 -7.37 -2.92
N LEU A 61 -13.64 -6.05 -3.09
CA LEU A 61 -14.19 -5.14 -2.09
C LEU A 61 -15.68 -4.95 -2.35
N LYS A 62 -16.51 -5.30 -1.37
CA LYS A 62 -17.95 -5.13 -1.48
C LYS A 62 -18.34 -3.67 -1.23
N THR A 63 -19.12 -3.11 -2.16
CA THR A 63 -19.67 -1.75 -2.05
C THR A 63 -21.07 -1.75 -1.40
N ASP A 64 -21.60 -0.55 -1.11
CA ASP A 64 -22.94 -0.32 -0.53
C ASP A 64 -24.08 -0.83 -1.44
N THR A 65 -23.86 -0.87 -2.76
CA THR A 65 -24.82 -1.45 -3.72
C THR A 65 -24.82 -2.97 -3.73
N GLY A 66 -23.87 -3.60 -3.05
CA GLY A 66 -23.64 -5.04 -3.09
C GLY A 66 -22.78 -5.50 -4.28
N ALA A 67 -22.40 -4.60 -5.19
CA ALA A 67 -21.44 -4.88 -6.25
C ALA A 67 -20.02 -5.07 -5.67
N LEU A 68 -19.20 -5.84 -6.37
CA LEU A 68 -17.83 -6.14 -6.00
C LEU A 68 -16.86 -5.28 -6.84
N PHE A 69 -16.01 -4.53 -6.18
CA PHE A 69 -14.91 -3.82 -6.84
C PHE A 69 -13.69 -4.72 -6.94
N SER A 70 -13.23 -4.98 -8.17
CA SER A 70 -12.03 -5.79 -8.43
C SER A 70 -10.77 -4.95 -8.16
N THR A 71 -10.12 -5.21 -7.04
CA THR A 71 -9.03 -4.43 -6.47
C THR A 71 -7.82 -5.30 -6.07
N GLY A 72 -6.94 -4.79 -5.26
CA GLY A 72 -5.73 -5.42 -4.73
C GLY A 72 -4.74 -4.37 -4.24
N ASN A 73 -3.45 -4.71 -4.23
CA ASN A 73 -2.38 -3.74 -4.02
C ASN A 73 -2.19 -2.88 -5.27
N HIS A 74 -2.09 -1.57 -5.11
CA HIS A 74 -1.82 -0.69 -6.24
C HIS A 74 -0.36 -0.88 -6.73
N PRO A 75 -0.13 -1.20 -8.02
CA PRO A 75 1.19 -1.63 -8.48
C PRO A 75 2.26 -0.54 -8.38
N VAL A 76 1.95 0.71 -8.69
CA VAL A 76 2.90 1.83 -8.58
C VAL A 76 3.28 2.04 -7.10
N GLU A 77 2.28 2.04 -6.21
CA GLU A 77 2.47 2.22 -4.77
C GLU A 77 3.23 1.08 -4.11
N THR A 78 3.19 -0.12 -4.68
CA THR A 78 3.96 -1.26 -4.21
C THR A 78 5.38 -1.26 -4.79
N LEU A 79 5.49 -1.14 -6.11
CA LEU A 79 6.73 -1.42 -6.81
C LEU A 79 7.72 -0.25 -6.83
N VAL A 80 7.23 1.00 -6.86
CA VAL A 80 8.12 2.16 -6.89
C VAL A 80 8.88 2.34 -5.56
N PRO A 81 8.23 2.32 -4.37
CA PRO A 81 8.97 2.36 -3.11
C PRO A 81 9.92 1.17 -2.93
N LEU A 82 9.49 -0.06 -3.32
CA LEU A 82 10.36 -1.25 -3.26
C LEU A 82 11.55 -1.15 -4.19
N TYR A 83 11.41 -0.54 -5.36
CA TYR A 83 12.53 -0.29 -6.26
C TYR A 83 13.58 0.62 -5.59
N HIS A 84 13.16 1.71 -4.94
CA HIS A 84 14.06 2.58 -4.18
C HIS A 84 14.78 1.84 -3.05
N LEU A 85 14.04 1.05 -2.26
CA LEU A 85 14.60 0.30 -1.14
C LEU A 85 15.61 -0.75 -1.62
N GLN A 86 15.29 -1.47 -2.70
CA GLN A 86 16.22 -2.44 -3.30
C GLN A 86 17.46 -1.76 -3.91
N ALA A 87 17.27 -0.62 -4.59
CA ALA A 87 18.38 0.19 -5.11
C ALA A 87 19.28 0.72 -3.98
N ALA A 88 18.72 1.00 -2.80
CA ALA A 88 19.44 1.34 -1.58
C ALA A 88 20.10 0.13 -0.89
N GLY A 89 19.90 -1.11 -1.38
CA GLY A 89 20.55 -2.33 -0.89
C GLY A 89 19.74 -3.15 0.10
N PHE A 90 18.46 -2.82 0.32
CA PHE A 90 17.57 -3.59 1.20
C PHE A 90 16.83 -4.66 0.41
N GLU A 91 17.02 -5.92 0.78
CA GLU A 91 16.18 -7.02 0.33
C GLU A 91 14.78 -6.92 0.96
N PHE A 92 13.81 -7.65 0.40
CA PHE A 92 12.48 -7.72 1.00
C PHE A 92 11.89 -9.12 0.93
N ASP A 93 11.06 -9.42 1.92
CA ASP A 93 10.21 -10.60 1.95
C ASP A 93 8.75 -10.15 1.89
N VAL A 94 7.88 -10.97 1.31
CA VAL A 94 6.46 -10.65 1.15
C VAL A 94 5.65 -11.62 2.01
N ALA A 95 4.77 -11.08 2.81
CA ALA A 95 3.78 -11.83 3.57
C ALA A 95 2.36 -11.31 3.26
N THR A 96 1.39 -12.20 3.38
CA THR A 96 -0.03 -11.87 3.33
C THR A 96 -0.74 -12.47 4.55
N VAL A 97 -1.92 -11.99 4.87
CA VAL A 97 -2.66 -12.47 6.05
C VAL A 97 -2.93 -13.97 5.96
N SER A 98 -3.37 -14.46 4.80
CA SER A 98 -3.69 -15.88 4.60
C SER A 98 -2.51 -16.74 4.15
N GLY A 99 -1.42 -16.15 3.65
CA GLY A 99 -0.34 -16.83 2.95
C GLY A 99 -0.66 -17.14 1.48
N GLN A 100 -1.78 -16.65 0.98
CA GLN A 100 -2.15 -16.78 -0.42
C GLN A 100 -1.52 -15.65 -1.25
N MET A 101 -1.47 -15.85 -2.57
CA MET A 101 -0.89 -14.94 -3.53
C MET A 101 -1.43 -13.51 -3.38
N ALA A 102 -0.55 -12.53 -3.29
CA ALA A 102 -0.89 -11.12 -3.26
C ALA A 102 -1.68 -10.73 -4.53
N LYS A 103 -2.74 -9.95 -4.36
CA LYS A 103 -3.56 -9.45 -5.47
C LYS A 103 -3.10 -8.05 -5.85
N PHE A 104 -3.03 -7.80 -7.15
CA PHE A 104 -2.71 -6.48 -7.70
C PHE A 104 -3.88 -5.90 -8.47
N GLU A 105 -4.01 -4.59 -8.44
CA GLU A 105 -4.83 -3.82 -9.36
C GLU A 105 -4.16 -3.84 -10.76
N TYR A 106 -4.25 -4.99 -11.47
CA TYR A 106 -3.56 -5.18 -12.75
C TYR A 106 -3.95 -4.17 -13.83
N TRP A 107 -5.12 -3.55 -13.68
CA TRP A 107 -5.59 -2.49 -14.55
C TRP A 107 -4.79 -1.18 -14.35
N ALA A 108 -4.15 -0.98 -13.18
CA ALA A 108 -3.27 0.16 -12.89
C ALA A 108 -1.77 -0.15 -13.15
N MET A 109 -1.43 -1.35 -13.66
CA MET A 109 -0.03 -1.74 -13.90
C MET A 109 0.64 -0.82 -14.93
N PRO A 110 1.81 -0.21 -14.63
CA PRO A 110 2.53 0.69 -15.53
C PRO A 110 3.27 -0.13 -16.62
N ARG A 111 2.50 -0.70 -17.55
CA ARG A 111 2.96 -1.73 -18.50
C ARG A 111 4.06 -1.30 -19.47
N GLN A 112 4.26 0.00 -19.66
CA GLN A 112 5.30 0.57 -20.54
C GLN A 112 6.50 1.10 -19.75
N ASP A 113 6.51 0.98 -18.43
CA ASP A 113 7.63 1.43 -17.61
C ASP A 113 8.83 0.50 -17.80
N PRO A 114 9.98 1.03 -18.27
CA PRO A 114 11.16 0.23 -18.61
C PRO A 114 11.94 -0.26 -17.38
N ARG A 115 11.67 0.27 -16.19
CA ARG A 115 12.32 -0.11 -14.93
C ARG A 115 11.39 -0.96 -14.04
N ILE A 116 10.16 -0.51 -13.85
CA ILE A 116 9.20 -1.17 -12.95
C ILE A 116 8.75 -2.53 -13.49
N MET A 117 8.51 -2.67 -14.81
CA MET A 117 8.08 -3.96 -15.33
C MET A 117 9.15 -5.06 -15.28
N PRO A 118 10.45 -4.81 -15.58
CA PRO A 118 11.50 -5.78 -15.31
C PRO A 118 11.63 -6.10 -13.81
N PHE A 119 11.62 -5.09 -12.94
CA PHE A 119 11.65 -5.28 -11.49
C PHE A 119 10.48 -6.16 -10.99
N PHE A 120 9.26 -5.88 -11.43
CA PHE A 120 8.10 -6.73 -11.09
C PHE A 120 8.32 -8.19 -11.50
N ARG A 121 8.82 -8.45 -12.72
CA ARG A 121 9.06 -9.81 -13.21
C ARG A 121 10.14 -10.54 -12.41
N GLU A 122 11.19 -9.83 -12.00
CA GLU A 122 12.28 -10.38 -11.18
C GLU A 122 11.76 -10.86 -9.82
N TYR A 123 10.89 -10.07 -9.17
CA TYR A 123 10.38 -10.36 -7.83
C TYR A 123 8.98 -10.98 -7.81
N GLN A 124 8.39 -11.28 -8.96
CA GLN A 124 7.00 -11.77 -9.08
C GLN A 124 6.75 -13.02 -8.24
N SER A 125 7.72 -13.92 -8.13
CA SER A 125 7.61 -15.15 -7.34
C SER A 125 7.36 -14.87 -5.85
N LYS A 126 7.93 -13.81 -5.29
CA LYS A 126 7.69 -13.41 -3.89
C LYS A 126 6.23 -13.03 -3.64
N PHE A 127 5.58 -12.37 -4.61
CA PHE A 127 4.16 -12.02 -4.53
C PHE A 127 3.22 -13.18 -4.83
N GLN A 128 3.69 -14.16 -5.63
CA GLN A 128 2.91 -15.35 -5.98
C GLN A 128 2.92 -16.41 -4.87
N SER A 129 4.00 -16.46 -4.08
CA SER A 129 4.19 -17.43 -3.01
C SER A 129 4.69 -16.71 -1.74
N PRO A 130 3.87 -15.80 -1.17
CA PRO A 130 4.22 -15.06 0.03
C PRO A 130 4.19 -15.98 1.26
N GLU A 131 4.84 -15.52 2.33
CA GLU A 131 4.71 -16.16 3.62
C GLU A 131 3.34 -15.85 4.25
N LYS A 132 2.88 -16.73 5.14
CA LYS A 132 1.73 -16.43 5.97
C LYS A 132 2.17 -15.52 7.12
N LEU A 133 1.54 -14.34 7.24
CA LEU A 133 1.97 -13.32 8.19
C LEU A 133 1.99 -13.84 9.65
N SER A 134 1.02 -14.66 10.05
CA SER A 134 0.99 -15.26 11.40
C SER A 134 2.18 -16.18 11.69
N ASP A 135 2.84 -16.72 10.67
CA ASP A 135 4.05 -17.54 10.85
C ASP A 135 5.29 -16.64 10.94
N VAL A 136 5.34 -15.55 10.16
CA VAL A 136 6.39 -14.53 10.29
C VAL A 136 6.38 -13.93 11.69
N VAL A 137 5.20 -13.54 12.21
CA VAL A 137 5.03 -12.96 13.56
C VAL A 137 5.65 -13.82 14.66
N LYS A 138 5.52 -15.14 14.58
CA LYS A 138 6.11 -16.07 15.57
C LYS A 138 7.64 -15.99 15.67
N GLY A 139 8.30 -15.55 14.58
CA GLY A 139 9.74 -15.37 14.50
C GLY A 139 10.23 -13.95 14.82
N LEU A 140 9.33 -12.98 15.00
CA LEU A 140 9.72 -11.59 15.25
C LEU A 140 10.29 -11.43 16.66
N SER A 141 11.42 -10.75 16.75
CA SER A 141 12.12 -10.40 18.00
C SER A 141 12.88 -9.08 17.81
N GLY A 142 13.54 -8.60 18.86
CA GLY A 142 14.44 -7.44 18.76
C GLY A 142 15.62 -7.67 17.81
N ASP A 143 16.05 -8.92 17.63
CA ASP A 143 17.19 -9.31 16.78
C ASP A 143 16.78 -9.65 15.34
N SER A 144 15.49 -9.53 14.99
CA SER A 144 15.01 -9.80 13.63
C SER A 144 15.70 -8.92 12.58
N ASP A 145 15.92 -9.49 11.40
CA ASP A 145 16.60 -8.80 10.29
C ASP A 145 15.74 -7.74 9.60
N TYR A 146 14.46 -7.60 9.95
CA TYR A 146 13.61 -6.59 9.37
C TYR A 146 13.92 -5.19 9.92
N ALA A 147 14.34 -4.29 9.01
CA ALA A 147 14.56 -2.86 9.29
C ALA A 147 13.26 -2.07 9.22
N ALA A 148 12.31 -2.52 8.42
CA ALA A 148 11.03 -1.87 8.23
C ALA A 148 9.92 -2.89 7.89
N VAL A 149 8.68 -2.46 8.18
CA VAL A 149 7.44 -3.03 7.65
C VAL A 149 6.91 -2.09 6.58
N PHE A 150 6.57 -2.61 5.41
CA PHE A 150 5.97 -1.85 4.33
C PHE A 150 4.58 -2.38 4.01
N ILE A 151 3.57 -1.51 4.08
CA ILE A 151 2.18 -1.80 3.75
C ILE A 151 1.78 -0.92 2.57
N PRO A 152 1.77 -1.45 1.34
CA PRO A 152 1.38 -0.69 0.16
C PRO A 152 -0.11 -0.33 0.19
N GLY A 153 -0.49 0.64 -0.64
CA GLY A 153 -1.88 1.01 -0.82
C GLY A 153 -2.58 0.23 -1.92
N GLY A 154 -3.66 0.80 -2.41
CA GLY A 154 -4.71 0.17 -3.19
C GLY A 154 -5.88 -0.21 -2.29
N HIS A 155 -7.10 -0.23 -2.84
CA HIS A 155 -8.30 -0.52 -2.04
C HIS A 155 -8.32 -1.95 -1.45
N GLY A 156 -7.45 -2.85 -1.92
CA GLY A 156 -7.24 -4.16 -1.31
C GLY A 156 -6.78 -4.10 0.15
N ALA A 157 -6.11 -3.01 0.55
CA ALA A 157 -5.71 -2.80 1.94
C ALA A 157 -6.89 -2.62 2.92
N LEU A 158 -8.09 -2.31 2.40
CA LEU A 158 -9.32 -2.21 3.18
C LEU A 158 -9.91 -3.59 3.55
N ILE A 159 -9.34 -4.69 3.03
CA ILE A 159 -9.90 -6.04 3.17
C ILE A 159 -8.94 -6.91 3.97
N GLY A 160 -9.37 -7.35 5.14
CA GLY A 160 -8.65 -8.31 5.97
C GLY A 160 -7.44 -7.76 6.75
N LEU A 161 -6.76 -6.72 6.26
CA LEU A 161 -5.65 -6.10 7.01
C LEU A 161 -6.14 -5.40 8.28
N PRO A 162 -7.24 -4.60 8.25
CA PRO A 162 -7.77 -3.91 9.43
C PRO A 162 -8.25 -4.83 10.57
N GLU A 163 -8.60 -6.07 10.26
CA GLU A 163 -9.14 -7.05 11.21
C GLU A 163 -8.09 -8.07 11.68
N SER A 164 -6.86 -8.01 11.15
CA SER A 164 -5.84 -9.05 11.37
C SER A 164 -5.02 -8.81 12.65
N ASP A 165 -5.11 -9.74 13.59
CA ASP A 165 -4.24 -9.76 14.77
C ASP A 165 -2.74 -9.84 14.39
N ALA A 166 -2.41 -10.58 13.33
CA ALA A 166 -1.03 -10.70 12.86
C ALA A 166 -0.49 -9.37 12.33
N VAL A 167 -1.32 -8.54 11.68
CA VAL A 167 -0.96 -7.16 11.29
C VAL A 167 -0.74 -6.31 12.55
N ALA A 168 -1.65 -6.37 13.52
CA ALA A 168 -1.53 -5.64 14.79
C ALA A 168 -0.24 -5.99 15.53
N ASP A 169 0.08 -7.28 15.65
CA ASP A 169 1.28 -7.75 16.34
C ASP A 169 2.56 -7.33 15.60
N THR A 170 2.54 -7.35 14.26
CA THR A 170 3.67 -6.85 13.46
C THR A 170 3.89 -5.34 13.66
N LEU A 171 2.82 -4.54 13.69
CA LEU A 171 2.90 -3.10 13.92
C LEU A 171 3.39 -2.78 15.33
N ARG A 172 2.86 -3.47 16.36
CA ARG A 172 3.37 -3.33 17.75
C ARG A 172 4.84 -3.67 17.84
N TRP A 173 5.24 -4.82 17.25
CA TRP A 173 6.64 -5.21 17.19
C TRP A 173 7.51 -4.14 16.53
N ALA A 174 7.10 -3.64 15.37
CA ALA A 174 7.88 -2.65 14.63
C ALA A 174 8.11 -1.37 15.46
N ILE A 175 7.06 -0.81 16.04
CA ILE A 175 7.14 0.43 16.81
C ILE A 175 7.93 0.22 18.11
N HIS A 176 7.73 -0.90 18.83
CA HIS A 176 8.45 -1.19 20.09
C HIS A 176 9.95 -1.44 19.89
N HIS A 177 10.37 -1.80 18.68
CA HIS A 177 11.78 -2.08 18.36
C HIS A 177 12.40 -1.01 17.46
N ASP A 178 11.80 0.18 17.37
CA ASP A 178 12.28 1.29 16.55
C ASP A 178 12.52 0.88 15.08
N ARG A 179 11.61 0.02 14.54
CA ARG A 179 11.60 -0.34 13.13
C ARG A 179 10.68 0.62 12.38
N PHE A 180 11.10 0.97 11.16
CA PHE A 180 10.25 1.83 10.34
C PHE A 180 8.96 1.13 9.93
N VAL A 181 7.87 1.88 9.91
CA VAL A 181 6.61 1.50 9.26
C VAL A 181 6.41 2.45 8.09
N ILE A 182 6.26 1.88 6.89
CA ILE A 182 6.11 2.62 5.63
C ILE A 182 4.74 2.26 5.08
N SER A 183 3.93 3.25 4.74
CA SER A 183 2.60 3.00 4.17
C SER A 183 2.12 4.20 3.34
N LEU A 184 1.22 3.97 2.38
CA LEU A 184 0.65 5.07 1.60
C LEU A 184 -0.76 4.77 1.11
N CYS A 185 -1.45 5.83 0.70
CA CYS A 185 -2.79 5.77 0.12
C CYS A 185 -3.78 5.09 1.09
N HIS A 186 -4.32 3.91 0.73
CA HIS A 186 -5.19 3.11 1.59
C HIS A 186 -4.43 2.16 2.54
N GLY A 187 -3.12 1.99 2.37
CA GLY A 187 -2.31 1.14 3.25
C GLY A 187 -2.44 1.44 4.74
N PRO A 188 -2.56 2.72 5.18
CA PRO A 188 -2.80 3.06 6.58
C PRO A 188 -4.08 2.49 7.20
N ALA A 189 -5.05 2.01 6.41
CA ALA A 189 -6.20 1.27 6.93
C ALA A 189 -5.78 0.04 7.76
N ALA A 190 -4.63 -0.55 7.45
CA ALA A 190 -4.07 -1.66 8.24
C ALA A 190 -3.79 -1.28 9.71
N PHE A 191 -3.60 0.01 10.03
CA PHE A 191 -3.40 0.48 11.40
C PHE A 191 -4.65 0.31 12.27
N LEU A 192 -5.83 0.17 11.67
CA LEU A 192 -7.07 -0.16 12.37
C LEU A 192 -7.04 -1.53 13.06
N SER A 193 -6.13 -2.41 12.67
CA SER A 193 -5.88 -3.67 13.39
C SER A 193 -5.50 -3.44 14.87
N LEU A 194 -4.95 -2.27 15.18
CA LEU A 194 -4.57 -1.87 16.55
C LEU A 194 -5.76 -1.41 17.43
N ARG A 195 -7.00 -1.33 16.89
CA ARG A 195 -8.17 -0.83 17.61
C ARG A 195 -8.51 -1.63 18.86
N ASN A 196 -8.17 -2.92 18.87
CA ASN A 196 -8.39 -3.81 20.00
C ASN A 196 -7.06 -4.08 20.72
N GLY A 197 -6.79 -3.33 21.78
CA GLY A 197 -5.59 -3.49 22.61
C GLY A 197 -4.68 -2.29 22.58
N GLU A 198 -3.37 -2.52 22.72
CA GLU A 198 -2.37 -1.45 22.68
C GLU A 198 -2.27 -0.84 21.30
N ASN A 199 -2.39 0.48 21.22
CA ASN A 199 -2.20 1.27 20.01
C ASN A 199 -0.96 2.18 20.15
N PRO A 200 0.23 1.72 19.73
CA PRO A 200 1.45 2.53 19.80
C PRO A 200 1.47 3.68 18.79
N LEU A 201 0.53 3.73 17.85
CA LEU A 201 0.40 4.81 16.84
C LEU A 201 -0.52 5.95 17.31
N ASN A 202 -1.10 5.89 18.51
CA ASN A 202 -1.88 7.00 19.06
C ASN A 202 -1.01 8.28 19.14
N GLY A 203 -1.54 9.40 18.64
CA GLY A 203 -0.85 10.69 18.57
C GLY A 203 0.19 10.79 17.45
N TYR A 204 0.19 9.87 16.48
CA TYR A 204 0.98 10.00 15.26
C TYR A 204 0.25 10.81 14.19
N SER A 205 1.05 11.52 13.37
CA SER A 205 0.58 12.24 12.18
C SER A 205 0.90 11.45 10.92
N ILE A 206 -0.04 11.38 9.98
CA ILE A 206 0.11 10.62 8.73
C ILE A 206 -0.41 11.40 7.52
N CYS A 207 0.12 11.09 6.34
CA CYS A 207 -0.56 11.27 5.07
C CYS A 207 -1.31 9.97 4.73
N ALA A 208 -2.49 10.09 4.14
CA ALA A 208 -3.31 8.95 3.70
C ALA A 208 -4.27 9.39 2.59
N PHE A 209 -4.86 8.44 1.86
CA PHE A 209 -5.86 8.75 0.85
C PHE A 209 -7.09 9.40 1.50
N PRO A 210 -7.56 10.56 0.99
CA PRO A 210 -8.64 11.30 1.64
C PRO A 210 -10.00 10.60 1.50
N ASP A 211 -10.71 10.41 2.61
CA ASP A 211 -12.09 9.88 2.60
C ASP A 211 -13.04 10.71 1.72
N ALA A 212 -12.79 12.02 1.59
CA ALA A 212 -13.56 12.90 0.74
C ALA A 212 -13.45 12.54 -0.75
N THR A 213 -12.28 12.08 -1.18
CA THR A 213 -12.04 11.60 -2.55
C THR A 213 -12.68 10.23 -2.76
N ASP A 214 -12.57 9.31 -1.80
CA ASP A 214 -13.24 8.01 -1.87
C ASP A 214 -14.77 8.16 -2.03
N LYS A 215 -15.36 9.13 -1.36
CA LYS A 215 -16.80 9.45 -1.48
C LYS A 215 -17.21 9.86 -2.90
N GLN A 216 -16.28 10.29 -3.75
CA GLN A 216 -16.52 10.71 -5.14
C GLN A 216 -16.21 9.63 -6.18
N THR A 217 -15.63 8.50 -5.78
CA THR A 217 -15.17 7.47 -6.72
C THR A 217 -16.28 6.84 -7.58
N PRO A 218 -17.54 6.64 -7.11
CA PRO A 218 -18.61 6.16 -7.97
C PRO A 218 -19.00 7.15 -9.08
N GLU A 219 -19.04 8.45 -8.78
CA GLU A 219 -19.39 9.52 -9.75
C GLU A 219 -18.33 9.66 -10.85
N MET A 220 -17.08 9.29 -10.52
CA MET A 220 -15.99 9.22 -11.48
C MET A 220 -16.00 7.92 -12.29
N GLY A 221 -16.84 6.95 -11.90
CA GLY A 221 -16.85 5.61 -12.49
C GLY A 221 -15.62 4.77 -12.11
N TYR A 222 -14.98 5.11 -11.00
CA TYR A 222 -13.83 4.34 -10.48
C TYR A 222 -14.30 3.08 -9.74
N MET A 223 -15.31 3.20 -8.89
CA MET A 223 -15.93 2.07 -8.19
C MET A 223 -17.39 1.88 -8.60
N PRO A 224 -17.94 0.65 -8.48
CA PRO A 224 -19.34 0.34 -8.82
C PRO A 224 -20.36 0.79 -7.75
N GLY A 225 -19.91 1.40 -6.67
CA GLY A 225 -20.71 1.92 -5.54
C GLY A 225 -19.79 2.53 -4.50
N HIS A 226 -20.36 3.10 -3.44
CA HIS A 226 -19.59 3.71 -2.36
C HIS A 226 -18.99 2.66 -1.41
N LEU A 227 -17.92 3.05 -0.71
CA LEU A 227 -17.41 2.30 0.43
C LEU A 227 -18.48 2.24 1.54
N THR A 228 -18.52 1.15 2.27
CA THR A 228 -19.46 0.98 3.40
C THR A 228 -18.93 1.63 4.70
N TRP A 229 -17.66 2.00 4.72
CA TRP A 229 -16.97 2.69 5.82
C TRP A 229 -15.74 3.45 5.28
N TYR A 230 -15.20 4.40 6.05
CA TYR A 230 -14.09 5.24 5.65
C TYR A 230 -12.98 5.17 6.70
N PHE A 231 -11.80 4.74 6.29
CA PHE A 231 -10.70 4.43 7.21
C PHE A 231 -10.09 5.68 7.85
N GLY A 232 -10.10 6.81 7.19
CA GLY A 232 -9.57 8.06 7.72
C GLY A 232 -10.35 8.57 8.94
N GLU A 233 -11.69 8.48 8.91
CA GLU A 233 -12.54 8.82 10.05
C GLU A 233 -12.24 7.90 11.25
N GLU A 234 -12.06 6.60 11.01
CA GLU A 234 -11.74 5.63 12.07
C GLU A 234 -10.32 5.82 12.64
N LEU A 235 -9.30 6.11 11.81
CA LEU A 235 -7.96 6.40 12.29
C LEU A 235 -7.91 7.66 13.15
N LYS A 236 -8.67 8.71 12.79
CA LYS A 236 -8.84 9.90 13.64
C LYS A 236 -9.48 9.55 14.99
N ALA A 237 -10.48 8.67 15.00
CA ALA A 237 -11.10 8.19 16.24
C ALA A 237 -10.12 7.38 17.12
N MET A 238 -9.11 6.74 16.53
CA MET A 238 -8.02 6.06 17.24
C MET A 238 -6.90 7.01 17.70
N GLY A 239 -7.05 8.33 17.50
CA GLY A 239 -6.10 9.35 17.96
C GLY A 239 -4.98 9.68 16.99
N MET A 240 -5.07 9.26 15.73
CA MET A 240 -4.13 9.69 14.69
C MET A 240 -4.57 11.01 14.04
N THR A 241 -3.60 11.77 13.52
CA THR A 241 -3.86 13.01 12.77
C THR A 241 -3.54 12.82 11.30
N ILE A 242 -4.53 12.94 10.42
CA ILE A 242 -4.31 12.98 8.97
C ILE A 242 -4.04 14.43 8.60
N ILE A 243 -2.87 14.70 7.97
CA ILE A 243 -2.37 16.06 7.74
C ILE A 243 -2.60 16.59 6.32
N ASN A 244 -3.05 15.73 5.41
CA ASN A 244 -3.45 16.13 4.06
C ASN A 244 -4.98 16.08 3.88
N ASP A 245 -5.51 17.00 3.11
CA ASP A 245 -6.93 17.04 2.73
C ASP A 245 -7.14 16.63 1.26
N ASP A 246 -6.09 16.74 0.44
CA ASP A 246 -6.10 16.48 -1.00
C ASP A 246 -5.07 15.41 -1.40
N ILE A 247 -5.11 15.02 -2.67
CA ILE A 247 -4.15 14.11 -3.33
C ILE A 247 -3.15 14.96 -4.10
N ASP A 248 -1.98 15.22 -3.53
CA ASP A 248 -0.97 16.07 -4.14
C ASP A 248 0.45 15.44 -4.16
N GLY A 249 0.56 14.19 -3.72
CA GLY A 249 1.84 13.50 -3.60
C GLY A 249 2.58 13.79 -2.29
N SER A 250 1.86 14.28 -1.29
CA SER A 250 2.43 14.58 0.04
C SER A 250 2.95 13.34 0.73
N VAL A 251 4.12 13.49 1.38
CA VAL A 251 4.73 12.49 2.24
C VAL A 251 4.96 13.06 3.63
N ASN A 252 4.89 12.21 4.63
CA ASN A 252 5.13 12.57 6.02
C ASN A 252 6.08 11.60 6.71
N LYS A 253 6.89 12.13 7.63
CA LYS A 253 7.65 11.37 8.61
C LYS A 253 7.24 11.82 9.99
N ASP A 254 6.76 10.90 10.79
CA ASP A 254 6.57 11.08 12.23
C ASP A 254 7.25 9.94 12.97
N ARG A 255 8.38 10.26 13.65
CA ARG A 255 9.23 9.24 14.31
C ARG A 255 9.67 8.15 13.33
N TYR A 256 9.29 6.89 13.55
CA TYR A 256 9.58 5.76 12.67
C TYR A 256 8.45 5.44 11.67
N LEU A 257 7.41 6.28 11.58
CA LEU A 257 6.32 6.13 10.64
C LEU A 257 6.51 7.04 9.42
N LEU A 258 6.55 6.45 8.23
CA LEU A 258 6.69 7.14 6.94
C LEU A 258 5.42 6.89 6.12
N THR A 259 4.73 7.94 5.72
CA THR A 259 3.46 7.79 5.00
C THR A 259 3.38 8.69 3.78
N GLY A 260 2.56 8.29 2.80
CA GLY A 260 2.21 9.06 1.60
C GLY A 260 0.72 9.05 1.34
N ASP A 261 0.22 10.04 0.62
CA ASP A 261 -1.22 10.27 0.42
C ASP A 261 -1.84 9.40 -0.70
N SER A 262 -1.05 9.03 -1.72
CA SER A 262 -1.61 8.49 -2.97
C SER A 262 -0.53 7.86 -3.86
N PRO A 263 -0.89 7.34 -5.06
CA PRO A 263 0.10 6.90 -6.05
C PRO A 263 1.12 7.99 -6.43
N PHE A 264 0.74 9.27 -6.37
CA PHE A 264 1.65 10.38 -6.65
C PHE A 264 2.73 10.56 -5.58
N ALA A 265 2.53 10.04 -4.37
CA ALA A 265 3.52 10.01 -3.31
C ALA A 265 4.54 8.86 -3.44
N ALA A 266 4.31 7.88 -4.31
CA ALA A 266 5.07 6.63 -4.32
C ALA A 266 6.58 6.83 -4.52
N ASN A 267 6.98 7.70 -5.46
CA ASN A 267 8.39 8.01 -5.70
C ASN A 267 9.01 8.76 -4.52
N ALA A 268 8.37 9.83 -4.04
CA ALA A 268 8.86 10.63 -2.92
C ALA A 268 8.95 9.81 -1.62
N LEU A 269 7.98 8.93 -1.36
CA LEU A 269 7.98 8.04 -0.21
C LEU A 269 9.11 7.00 -0.31
N GLY A 270 9.34 6.44 -1.49
CA GLY A 270 10.45 5.51 -1.73
C GLY A 270 11.80 6.15 -1.45
N GLN A 271 12.02 7.39 -1.94
CA GLN A 271 13.22 8.18 -1.67
C GLN A 271 13.39 8.50 -0.19
N LEU A 272 12.31 8.94 0.49
CA LEU A 272 12.31 9.23 1.91
C LEU A 272 12.67 7.98 2.71
N ALA A 273 12.02 6.85 2.42
CA ALA A 273 12.26 5.59 3.11
C ALA A 273 13.71 5.10 2.93
N ALA A 274 14.22 5.10 1.69
CA ALA A 274 15.60 4.73 1.43
C ALA A 274 16.60 5.62 2.20
N LYS A 275 16.38 6.94 2.19
CA LYS A 275 17.22 7.89 2.93
C LYS A 275 17.21 7.62 4.44
N GLU A 276 16.03 7.44 5.02
CA GLU A 276 15.88 7.23 6.47
C GLU A 276 16.47 5.89 6.92
N LEU A 277 16.25 4.83 6.15
CA LEU A 277 16.83 3.53 6.43
C LEU A 277 18.36 3.54 6.29
N LEU A 278 18.91 4.20 5.25
CA LEU A 278 20.35 4.34 5.11
C LEU A 278 20.98 5.16 6.22
N ALA A 279 20.29 6.14 6.78
CA ALA A 279 20.78 6.92 7.91
C ALA A 279 20.93 6.07 9.20
N VAL A 280 20.17 4.99 9.34
CA VAL A 280 20.19 4.10 10.51
C VAL A 280 21.03 2.85 10.28
N TYR A 281 20.98 2.28 9.07
CA TYR A 281 21.53 0.94 8.75
C TYR A 281 22.60 0.98 7.63
N GLY A 282 22.87 2.13 7.03
CA GLY A 282 23.85 2.30 5.95
C GLY A 282 25.32 2.28 6.36
#